data_8d8631209e0c1988c93a21f0a0b10231
#
_entry.id   8d8631209e0c1988c93a21f0a0b10231
#
_cell.length_a   1.000
_cell.length_b   1.000
_cell.length_c   1.000
_cell.angle_alpha   90.00
_cell.angle_beta   90.00
_cell.angle_gamma   90.00
#
_symmetry.space_group_name_H-M   'P 1'
#
loop_
_entity.id
_entity.type
_entity.pdbx_description
1 polymer ?
#
loop_
_entity_poly.entity_id
_entity_poly.type
_entity_poly.pdbx_seq_one_letter_code
_entity_poly.pdbx_strand_id
1 'polypeptide(L)'
;MHSDQQNSTGLKGPGIFLAQFIADEAPFDSLANIAEWAASQGYKAIQVPTLGTRFIDLQRAAESQDYCDELIGVCARAGVVISELSTHLQGQLVAVHPAFDSLFDDFAPPALRGKPQERTEWAIEQLKLAARASQRLGLTAHATFSGALLWPYVYPWPQRPAGLVEQGFAELGKRWLPILDCFEEAGVDLCYEIHPGEDLHDGASFEQFLEAVNHHPRAAILYDPSHLLLQQMDYLGFIDRYHQRIRMFHVKDAEFRPDARSGVYGGYQGWVERPGRFRSLGDGQIDFKSIFSKLCQYDFNGWAVLEWECCLKDSAQGAAEGAAFIERHMIRKTAKAFDDFAGVSADAASNRRLLGLTDD
;
A
#
# COMPACT_ATOMS: atom_id res chain seq x y z
N MET A 1 14.32 25.95 23.69
CA MET A 1 12.98 25.73 23.16
C MET A 1 12.92 24.25 22.76
N HIS A 2 12.40 23.41 23.65
CA HIS A 2 12.19 21.99 23.37
C HIS A 2 10.98 21.90 22.45
N SER A 3 11.21 21.44 21.22
CA SER A 3 10.12 21.10 20.30
C SER A 3 9.40 19.86 20.85
N ASP A 4 8.17 20.04 21.27
CA ASP A 4 7.22 18.97 21.50
C ASP A 4 7.00 18.20 20.18
N GLN A 5 7.81 17.17 19.94
CA GLN A 5 7.40 16.07 19.09
C GLN A 5 6.36 15.27 19.89
N GLN A 6 5.13 15.76 19.89
CA GLN A 6 3.99 14.94 20.26
C GLN A 6 3.98 13.75 19.29
N ASN A 7 4.22 12.55 19.80
CA ASN A 7 3.88 11.30 19.12
C ASN A 7 2.39 11.38 18.76
N SER A 8 2.08 11.80 17.53
CA SER A 8 0.71 11.80 17.05
C SER A 8 0.34 10.36 16.79
N THR A 9 -0.36 9.74 17.74
CA THR A 9 -1.03 8.46 17.55
C THR A 9 -2.19 8.68 16.58
N GLY A 10 -2.03 8.36 15.31
CA GLY A 10 -3.09 8.50 14.30
C GLY A 10 -2.57 8.55 12.88
N LEU A 11 -3.51 8.55 11.93
CA LEU A 11 -3.25 8.67 10.50
C LEU A 11 -2.38 9.90 10.19
N LYS A 12 -1.30 9.69 9.43
CA LYS A 12 -0.34 10.73 9.02
C LYS A 12 -0.57 11.11 7.56
N GLY A 13 -0.13 12.27 7.16
CA GLY A 13 -0.21 12.72 5.76
C GLY A 13 -0.18 14.23 5.61
N PRO A 14 -0.24 14.71 4.35
CA PRO A 14 -0.27 13.93 3.11
C PRO A 14 1.10 13.38 2.70
N GLY A 15 1.12 12.17 2.14
CA GLY A 15 2.26 11.58 1.45
C GLY A 15 2.03 11.45 -0.05
N ILE A 16 3.08 11.18 -0.83
CA ILE A 16 3.00 10.93 -2.28
C ILE A 16 3.92 9.78 -2.68
N PHE A 17 3.41 8.86 -3.50
CA PHE A 17 4.19 7.79 -4.11
C PHE A 17 4.88 8.33 -5.37
N LEU A 18 6.19 8.10 -5.48
CA LEU A 18 7.00 8.74 -6.50
C LEU A 18 7.07 7.99 -7.84
N ALA A 19 6.64 6.73 -7.91
CA ALA A 19 6.85 5.88 -9.07
C ALA A 19 6.30 6.49 -10.38
N GLN A 20 5.15 7.18 -10.31
CA GLN A 20 4.49 7.78 -11.47
C GLN A 20 5.15 9.09 -11.96
N PHE A 21 6.12 9.61 -11.20
CA PHE A 21 6.76 10.91 -11.47
C PHE A 21 8.22 10.79 -11.89
N ILE A 22 8.80 9.59 -11.90
CA ILE A 22 10.22 9.39 -12.26
C ILE A 22 10.45 9.76 -13.71
N ALA A 23 11.38 10.71 -13.96
CA ALA A 23 11.81 11.10 -15.29
C ALA A 23 13.31 11.43 -15.30
N ASP A 24 13.85 11.66 -16.51
CA ASP A 24 15.27 12.01 -16.69
C ASP A 24 15.56 13.50 -16.48
N GLU A 25 14.51 14.33 -16.35
CA GLU A 25 14.60 15.78 -16.22
C GLU A 25 14.16 16.24 -14.82
N ALA A 26 14.77 17.31 -14.34
CA ALA A 26 14.39 17.94 -13.09
C ALA A 26 12.91 18.46 -13.15
N PRO A 27 12.18 18.35 -12.06
CA PRO A 27 12.59 17.95 -10.71
C PRO A 27 12.55 16.43 -10.42
N PHE A 28 12.35 15.58 -11.42
CA PHE A 28 12.03 14.16 -11.29
C PHE A 28 13.24 13.23 -11.47
N ASP A 29 14.44 13.80 -11.58
CA ASP A 29 15.69 13.12 -11.93
C ASP A 29 16.51 12.66 -10.71
N SER A 30 16.24 13.15 -9.52
CA SER A 30 16.97 12.83 -8.29
C SER A 30 16.11 12.89 -7.04
N LEU A 31 16.52 12.18 -5.98
CA LEU A 31 15.80 12.20 -4.70
C LEU A 31 15.72 13.62 -4.11
N ALA A 32 16.79 14.42 -4.22
CA ALA A 32 16.80 15.78 -3.69
C ALA A 32 15.77 16.67 -4.40
N ASN A 33 15.80 16.69 -5.73
CA ASN A 33 14.93 17.53 -6.55
C ASN A 33 13.46 17.14 -6.38
N ILE A 34 13.15 15.84 -6.40
CA ILE A 34 11.76 15.37 -6.26
C ILE A 34 11.22 15.55 -4.83
N ALA A 35 12.08 15.48 -3.81
CA ALA A 35 11.70 15.78 -2.43
C ALA A 35 11.34 17.26 -2.25
N GLU A 36 12.13 18.18 -2.82
CA GLU A 36 11.82 19.61 -2.85
C GLU A 36 10.53 19.91 -3.62
N TRP A 37 10.34 19.26 -4.77
CA TRP A 37 9.10 19.35 -5.52
C TRP A 37 7.90 18.87 -4.71
N ALA A 38 7.96 17.69 -4.09
CA ALA A 38 6.87 17.15 -3.27
C ALA A 38 6.53 18.10 -2.10
N ALA A 39 7.54 18.63 -1.42
CA ALA A 39 7.33 19.63 -0.36
C ALA A 39 6.64 20.90 -0.89
N SER A 40 7.03 21.38 -2.07
CA SER A 40 6.42 22.55 -2.70
C SER A 40 4.94 22.36 -3.05
N GLN A 41 4.51 21.11 -3.29
CA GLN A 41 3.11 20.73 -3.50
C GLN A 41 2.32 20.55 -2.19
N GLY A 42 2.99 20.64 -1.03
CA GLY A 42 2.36 20.52 0.29
C GLY A 42 2.44 19.12 0.91
N TYR A 43 3.11 18.17 0.27
CA TYR A 43 3.33 16.84 0.86
C TYR A 43 4.31 16.89 2.04
N LYS A 44 4.08 16.00 3.01
CA LYS A 44 4.90 15.85 4.22
C LYS A 44 5.78 14.60 4.17
N ALA A 45 5.46 13.67 3.26
CA ALA A 45 6.16 12.41 3.11
C ALA A 45 6.20 11.96 1.66
N ILE A 46 7.20 11.14 1.35
CA ILE A 46 7.38 10.50 0.05
C ILE A 46 7.52 8.99 0.24
N GLN A 47 6.82 8.21 -0.58
CA GLN A 47 7.03 6.78 -0.72
C GLN A 47 7.96 6.54 -1.90
N VAL A 48 9.08 5.83 -1.65
CA VAL A 48 10.20 5.74 -2.60
C VAL A 48 10.24 4.36 -3.27
N PRO A 49 10.10 4.29 -4.61
CA PRO A 49 10.27 3.04 -5.34
C PRO A 49 11.76 2.65 -5.42
N THR A 50 12.02 1.35 -5.35
CA THR A 50 13.38 0.80 -5.24
C THR A 50 13.93 0.21 -6.54
N LEU A 51 13.24 0.35 -7.66
CA LEU A 51 13.76 -0.09 -8.94
C LEU A 51 14.79 0.92 -9.48
N GLY A 52 15.98 0.39 -9.80
CA GLY A 52 17.13 1.22 -10.19
C GLY A 52 17.81 1.92 -9.00
N THR A 53 18.74 2.81 -9.30
CA THR A 53 19.59 3.49 -8.28
C THR A 53 19.37 5.00 -8.23
N ARG A 54 18.39 5.52 -8.97
CA ARG A 54 18.17 6.97 -9.13
C ARG A 54 17.82 7.66 -7.80
N PHE A 55 16.92 7.05 -7.03
CA PHE A 55 16.48 7.62 -5.75
C PHE A 55 17.08 6.93 -4.56
N ILE A 56 17.34 5.63 -4.66
CA ILE A 56 17.95 4.82 -3.62
C ILE A 56 18.75 3.68 -4.25
N ASP A 57 19.99 3.53 -3.84
CA ASP A 57 20.76 2.31 -4.08
C ASP A 57 20.38 1.30 -2.98
N LEU A 58 19.55 0.33 -3.34
CA LEU A 58 18.96 -0.60 -2.38
C LEU A 58 20.03 -1.48 -1.70
N GLN A 59 21.07 -1.89 -2.43
CA GLN A 59 22.19 -2.66 -1.88
C GLN A 59 22.95 -1.83 -0.81
N ARG A 60 23.31 -0.59 -1.14
CA ARG A 60 23.97 0.31 -0.20
C ARG A 60 23.10 0.61 1.01
N ALA A 61 21.81 0.84 0.81
CA ALA A 61 20.86 1.10 1.90
C ALA A 61 20.73 -0.10 2.85
N ALA A 62 20.76 -1.33 2.31
CA ALA A 62 20.75 -2.54 3.11
C ALA A 62 22.04 -2.78 3.90
N GLU A 63 23.17 -2.21 3.48
CA GLU A 63 24.50 -2.46 4.07
C GLU A 63 25.03 -1.29 4.93
N SER A 64 24.63 -0.05 4.64
CA SER A 64 25.21 1.16 5.25
C SER A 64 24.19 2.04 5.96
N GLN A 65 24.36 2.22 7.28
CA GLN A 65 23.56 3.18 8.04
C GLN A 65 23.88 4.62 7.64
N ASP A 66 25.15 4.94 7.41
CA ASP A 66 25.58 6.29 6.98
C ASP A 66 24.90 6.72 5.68
N TYR A 67 24.73 5.78 4.74
CA TYR A 67 24.00 6.07 3.50
C TYR A 67 22.50 6.30 3.75
N CYS A 68 21.88 5.53 4.63
CA CYS A 68 20.50 5.76 5.02
C CYS A 68 20.32 7.12 5.73
N ASP A 69 21.26 7.48 6.61
CA ASP A 69 21.26 8.79 7.29
C ASP A 69 21.44 9.95 6.29
N GLU A 70 22.25 9.76 5.25
CA GLU A 70 22.36 10.70 4.13
C GLU A 70 21.02 10.90 3.40
N LEU A 71 20.33 9.81 3.05
CA LEU A 71 19.01 9.88 2.39
C LEU A 71 17.96 10.58 3.28
N ILE A 72 17.92 10.22 4.56
CA ILE A 72 17.06 10.88 5.55
C ILE A 72 17.38 12.39 5.61
N GLY A 73 18.66 12.73 5.64
CA GLY A 73 19.13 14.12 5.65
C GLY A 73 18.73 14.90 4.40
N VAL A 74 18.75 14.27 3.23
CA VAL A 74 18.28 14.87 1.96
C VAL A 74 16.80 15.22 2.07
N CYS A 75 15.96 14.27 2.47
CA CYS A 75 14.52 14.47 2.61
C CYS A 75 14.18 15.52 3.68
N ALA A 76 14.87 15.47 4.83
CA ALA A 76 14.66 16.43 5.92
C ALA A 76 14.98 17.88 5.52
N ARG A 77 16.03 18.10 4.72
CA ARG A 77 16.33 19.43 4.17
C ARG A 77 15.25 19.96 3.26
N ALA A 78 14.60 19.09 2.51
CA ALA A 78 13.44 19.45 1.67
C ALA A 78 12.16 19.67 2.49
N GLY A 79 12.12 19.22 3.75
CA GLY A 79 10.93 19.34 4.62
C GLY A 79 9.96 18.17 4.49
N VAL A 80 10.41 17.02 3.98
CA VAL A 80 9.62 15.77 3.91
C VAL A 80 10.35 14.63 4.63
N VAL A 81 9.62 13.54 4.89
CA VAL A 81 10.20 12.29 5.38
C VAL A 81 9.96 11.18 4.36
N ILE A 82 10.76 10.10 4.42
CA ILE A 82 10.43 8.87 3.71
C ILE A 82 9.35 8.16 4.52
N SER A 83 8.17 7.95 3.93
CA SER A 83 7.08 7.22 4.58
C SER A 83 7.30 5.71 4.54
N GLU A 84 7.58 5.17 3.37
CA GLU A 84 7.85 3.76 3.08
C GLU A 84 8.76 3.62 1.86
N LEU A 85 9.37 2.45 1.71
CA LEU A 85 9.89 1.99 0.43
C LEU A 85 8.87 1.11 -0.30
N SER A 86 9.04 0.94 -1.60
CA SER A 86 8.18 0.13 -2.45
C SER A 86 8.98 -0.77 -3.38
N THR A 87 8.62 -2.06 -3.39
CA THR A 87 9.13 -3.09 -4.31
C THR A 87 8.02 -3.69 -5.17
N HIS A 88 7.03 -2.92 -5.62
CA HIS A 88 5.92 -3.44 -6.43
C HIS A 88 6.42 -4.27 -7.62
N LEU A 89 7.34 -3.73 -8.41
CA LEU A 89 7.85 -4.42 -9.60
C LEU A 89 8.65 -5.69 -9.26
N GLN A 90 9.47 -5.65 -8.21
CA GLN A 90 10.20 -6.83 -7.76
C GLN A 90 9.25 -7.89 -7.15
N GLY A 91 8.25 -7.46 -6.36
CA GLY A 91 7.22 -8.35 -5.80
C GLY A 91 6.44 -9.09 -6.88
N GLN A 92 6.08 -8.40 -7.97
CA GLN A 92 5.46 -8.99 -9.15
C GLN A 92 6.28 -10.18 -9.70
N LEU A 93 7.61 -10.11 -9.61
CA LEU A 93 8.52 -11.12 -10.18
C LEU A 93 8.77 -12.32 -9.27
N VAL A 94 8.31 -12.31 -8.02
CA VAL A 94 8.41 -13.46 -7.10
C VAL A 94 7.61 -14.65 -7.63
N ALA A 95 6.48 -14.36 -8.29
CA ALA A 95 5.65 -15.37 -8.91
C ALA A 95 5.12 -14.82 -10.25
N VAL A 96 5.49 -15.49 -11.35
CA VAL A 96 5.03 -15.13 -12.70
C VAL A 96 4.54 -16.39 -13.42
N HIS A 97 3.31 -16.32 -13.92
CA HIS A 97 2.80 -17.40 -14.79
C HIS A 97 3.53 -17.35 -16.13
N PRO A 98 3.97 -18.50 -16.71
CA PRO A 98 4.78 -18.52 -17.93
C PRO A 98 4.17 -17.78 -19.14
N ALA A 99 2.84 -17.68 -19.20
CA ALA A 99 2.15 -16.93 -20.26
C ALA A 99 2.45 -15.42 -20.24
N PHE A 100 2.95 -14.89 -19.12
CA PHE A 100 3.25 -13.47 -18.92
C PHE A 100 4.74 -13.15 -18.79
N ASP A 101 5.62 -14.18 -18.87
CA ASP A 101 7.06 -13.98 -18.62
C ASP A 101 7.66 -12.82 -19.43
N SER A 102 7.39 -12.76 -20.73
CA SER A 102 7.94 -11.73 -21.60
C SER A 102 7.37 -10.33 -21.33
N LEU A 103 6.18 -10.23 -20.74
CA LEU A 103 5.55 -8.95 -20.42
C LEU A 103 6.18 -8.28 -19.19
N PHE A 104 6.81 -9.08 -18.32
CA PHE A 104 7.46 -8.61 -17.10
C PHE A 104 8.99 -8.56 -17.17
N ASP A 105 9.58 -8.80 -18.34
CA ASP A 105 11.03 -8.76 -18.51
C ASP A 105 11.64 -7.39 -18.17
N ASP A 106 10.90 -6.31 -18.43
CA ASP A 106 11.35 -4.94 -18.16
C ASP A 106 11.25 -4.52 -16.68
N PHE A 107 10.68 -5.38 -15.82
CA PHE A 107 10.64 -5.16 -14.36
C PHE A 107 11.95 -5.57 -13.66
N ALA A 108 12.90 -6.11 -14.41
CA ALA A 108 14.21 -6.53 -13.94
C ALA A 108 15.33 -5.91 -14.80
N PRO A 109 16.59 -5.95 -14.35
CA PRO A 109 17.71 -5.48 -15.15
C PRO A 109 17.77 -6.16 -16.53
N PRO A 110 18.19 -5.46 -17.58
CA PRO A 110 18.22 -5.99 -18.95
C PRO A 110 18.97 -7.32 -19.14
N ALA A 111 19.96 -7.60 -18.28
CA ALA A 111 20.73 -8.85 -18.30
C ALA A 111 19.90 -10.11 -17.93
N LEU A 112 18.71 -9.90 -17.33
CA LEU A 112 17.80 -10.97 -16.90
C LEU A 112 16.62 -11.19 -17.88
N ARG A 113 16.55 -10.45 -18.95
CA ARG A 113 15.51 -10.62 -19.98
C ARG A 113 15.56 -12.03 -20.56
N GLY A 114 14.40 -12.68 -20.69
CA GLY A 114 14.26 -14.04 -21.17
C GLY A 114 14.79 -15.13 -20.22
N LYS A 115 15.06 -14.77 -18.95
CA LYS A 115 15.58 -15.69 -17.93
C LYS A 115 14.67 -15.70 -16.70
N PRO A 116 13.47 -16.26 -16.78
CA PRO A 116 12.45 -16.15 -15.75
C PRO A 116 12.90 -16.66 -14.37
N GLN A 117 13.69 -17.75 -14.31
CA GLN A 117 14.19 -18.28 -13.04
C GLN A 117 15.21 -17.33 -12.39
N GLU A 118 16.23 -16.88 -13.14
CA GLU A 118 17.24 -15.93 -12.63
C GLU A 118 16.56 -14.60 -12.18
N ARG A 119 15.53 -14.18 -12.92
CA ARG A 119 14.74 -12.98 -12.62
C ARG A 119 13.98 -13.11 -11.29
N THR A 120 13.35 -14.26 -11.03
CA THR A 120 12.68 -14.55 -9.77
C THR A 120 13.67 -14.59 -8.60
N GLU A 121 14.82 -15.25 -8.77
CA GLU A 121 15.88 -15.30 -7.75
C GLU A 121 16.39 -13.91 -7.42
N TRP A 122 16.64 -13.07 -8.44
CA TRP A 122 17.01 -11.66 -8.25
C TRP A 122 15.93 -10.88 -7.49
N ALA A 123 14.67 -11.03 -7.85
CA ALA A 123 13.56 -10.32 -7.20
C ALA A 123 13.45 -10.68 -5.70
N ILE A 124 13.59 -11.95 -5.36
CA ILE A 124 13.61 -12.42 -3.96
C ILE A 124 14.76 -11.75 -3.17
N GLU A 125 15.95 -11.68 -3.75
CA GLU A 125 17.08 -11.00 -3.09
C GLU A 125 16.84 -9.48 -2.95
N GLN A 126 16.22 -8.83 -3.94
CA GLN A 126 15.84 -7.41 -3.81
C GLN A 126 14.87 -7.17 -2.64
N LEU A 127 13.90 -8.05 -2.44
CA LEU A 127 12.95 -7.96 -1.32
C LEU A 127 13.64 -8.14 0.04
N LYS A 128 14.60 -9.06 0.14
CA LYS A 128 15.40 -9.24 1.36
C LYS A 128 16.31 -8.03 1.65
N LEU A 129 16.89 -7.42 0.61
CA LEU A 129 17.60 -6.15 0.73
C LEU A 129 16.66 -5.03 1.21
N ALA A 130 15.45 -4.98 0.66
CA ALA A 130 14.45 -3.99 1.02
C ALA A 130 14.03 -4.07 2.48
N ALA A 131 13.92 -5.28 3.06
CA ALA A 131 13.66 -5.47 4.48
C ALA A 131 14.72 -4.77 5.35
N ARG A 132 16.01 -5.03 5.06
CA ARG A 132 17.15 -4.44 5.79
C ARG A 132 17.24 -2.92 5.58
N ALA A 133 17.02 -2.46 4.34
CA ALA A 133 17.03 -1.03 4.01
C ALA A 133 15.89 -0.30 4.75
N SER A 134 14.68 -0.86 4.77
CA SER A 134 13.55 -0.30 5.52
C SER A 134 13.85 -0.20 7.02
N GLN A 135 14.45 -1.24 7.62
CA GLN A 135 14.88 -1.21 9.02
C GLN A 135 15.88 -0.08 9.29
N ARG A 136 16.92 0.07 8.45
CA ARG A 136 17.94 1.11 8.63
C ARG A 136 17.40 2.53 8.45
N LEU A 137 16.41 2.69 7.59
CA LEU A 137 15.69 3.95 7.41
C LEU A 137 14.67 4.22 8.54
N GLY A 138 14.50 3.30 9.49
CA GLY A 138 13.54 3.43 10.59
C GLY A 138 12.09 3.29 10.17
N LEU A 139 11.82 2.61 9.04
CA LEU A 139 10.48 2.39 8.52
C LEU A 139 9.84 1.18 9.18
N THR A 140 8.52 1.20 9.30
CA THR A 140 7.73 0.13 9.93
C THR A 140 6.89 -0.66 8.95
N ALA A 141 6.74 -0.18 7.71
CA ALA A 141 5.98 -0.82 6.65
C ALA A 141 6.69 -0.68 5.30
N HIS A 142 6.42 -1.60 4.38
CA HIS A 142 7.00 -1.68 3.05
C HIS A 142 5.95 -2.18 2.06
N ALA A 143 5.82 -1.52 0.90
CA ALA A 143 4.83 -1.85 -0.12
C ALA A 143 5.35 -2.87 -1.14
N THR A 144 4.50 -3.82 -1.57
CA THR A 144 4.84 -4.78 -2.61
C THR A 144 3.61 -5.34 -3.32
N PHE A 145 3.81 -5.95 -4.51
CA PHE A 145 2.88 -6.89 -5.12
C PHE A 145 3.18 -8.33 -4.70
N SER A 146 2.24 -9.24 -4.93
CA SER A 146 2.38 -10.66 -4.61
C SER A 146 3.01 -11.48 -5.73
N GLY A 147 2.93 -11.00 -6.96
CA GLY A 147 3.05 -11.83 -8.14
C GLY A 147 1.82 -12.70 -8.38
N ALA A 148 1.79 -13.41 -9.50
CA ALA A 148 0.63 -14.20 -9.87
C ALA A 148 1.01 -15.49 -10.63
N LEU A 149 0.62 -16.64 -10.05
CA LEU A 149 0.62 -17.95 -10.72
C LEU A 149 -0.79 -18.30 -11.19
N LEU A 150 -1.82 -17.86 -10.46
CA LEU A 150 -3.20 -18.29 -10.61
C LEU A 150 -4.08 -17.27 -11.34
N TRP A 151 -3.62 -16.03 -11.53
CA TRP A 151 -4.43 -15.01 -12.20
C TRP A 151 -5.02 -15.44 -13.55
N PRO A 152 -4.33 -16.21 -14.45
CA PRO A 152 -4.94 -16.70 -15.68
C PRO A 152 -6.13 -17.65 -15.47
N TYR A 153 -6.27 -18.17 -14.25
CA TYR A 153 -7.31 -19.11 -13.87
C TYR A 153 -8.39 -18.48 -12.95
N VAL A 154 -8.38 -17.14 -12.78
CA VAL A 154 -9.32 -16.43 -11.90
C VAL A 154 -10.78 -16.67 -12.28
N TYR A 155 -11.07 -16.76 -13.58
CA TYR A 155 -12.39 -17.12 -14.07
C TYR A 155 -12.57 -18.65 -14.06
N PRO A 156 -13.69 -19.20 -13.51
CA PRO A 156 -13.87 -20.63 -13.30
C PRO A 156 -14.18 -21.45 -14.58
N TRP A 157 -14.07 -20.85 -15.75
CA TRP A 157 -14.25 -21.49 -17.04
C TRP A 157 -13.11 -21.10 -17.99
N PRO A 158 -12.47 -22.06 -18.69
CA PRO A 158 -12.68 -23.53 -18.62
C PRO A 158 -12.48 -24.09 -17.20
N GLN A 159 -13.12 -25.23 -16.90
CA GLN A 159 -13.08 -25.83 -15.57
C GLN A 159 -11.62 -26.04 -15.10
N ARG A 160 -11.28 -25.53 -13.95
CA ARG A 160 -9.97 -25.72 -13.33
C ARG A 160 -9.80 -27.17 -12.86
N PRO A 161 -8.61 -27.77 -13.02
CA PRO A 161 -8.29 -29.04 -12.39
C PRO A 161 -8.47 -28.97 -10.87
N ALA A 162 -8.93 -30.05 -10.26
CA ALA A 162 -9.01 -30.13 -8.80
C ALA A 162 -7.62 -29.97 -8.16
N GLY A 163 -7.53 -29.18 -7.09
CA GLY A 163 -6.28 -28.92 -6.38
C GLY A 163 -5.36 -27.85 -7.02
N LEU A 164 -5.72 -27.29 -8.19
CA LEU A 164 -4.89 -26.28 -8.86
C LEU A 164 -4.69 -25.02 -8.00
N VAL A 165 -5.76 -24.52 -7.40
CA VAL A 165 -5.71 -23.30 -6.60
C VAL A 165 -4.92 -23.51 -5.32
N GLU A 166 -5.15 -24.60 -4.63
CA GLU A 166 -4.44 -25.00 -3.43
C GLU A 166 -2.93 -25.17 -3.67
N GLN A 167 -2.57 -25.79 -4.80
CA GLN A 167 -1.16 -25.95 -5.20
C GLN A 167 -0.52 -24.59 -5.55
N GLY A 168 -1.25 -23.69 -6.20
CA GLY A 168 -0.77 -22.36 -6.53
C GLY A 168 -0.48 -21.54 -5.28
N PHE A 169 -1.39 -21.50 -4.30
CA PHE A 169 -1.14 -20.80 -3.04
C PHE A 169 -0.06 -21.47 -2.18
N ALA A 170 0.05 -22.79 -2.20
CA ALA A 170 1.15 -23.49 -1.53
C ALA A 170 2.52 -23.12 -2.12
N GLU A 171 2.63 -23.04 -3.45
CA GLU A 171 3.87 -22.57 -4.11
C GLU A 171 4.12 -21.08 -3.82
N LEU A 172 3.09 -20.23 -3.85
CA LEU A 172 3.20 -18.81 -3.50
C LEU A 172 3.71 -18.66 -2.06
N GLY A 173 3.09 -19.34 -1.11
CA GLY A 173 3.52 -19.33 0.30
C GLY A 173 4.96 -19.80 0.49
N LYS A 174 5.39 -20.86 -0.20
CA LYS A 174 6.76 -21.34 -0.18
C LYS A 174 7.77 -20.28 -0.62
N ARG A 175 7.43 -19.47 -1.63
CA ARG A 175 8.31 -18.39 -2.12
C ARG A 175 8.35 -17.20 -1.15
N TRP A 176 7.21 -16.85 -0.57
CA TRP A 176 7.09 -15.68 0.30
C TRP A 176 7.55 -15.90 1.74
N LEU A 177 7.45 -17.10 2.29
CA LEU A 177 7.87 -17.36 3.69
C LEU A 177 9.30 -16.91 3.98
N PRO A 178 10.33 -17.24 3.20
CA PRO A 178 11.70 -16.79 3.49
C PRO A 178 11.89 -15.26 3.37
N ILE A 179 11.03 -14.59 2.59
CA ILE A 179 11.02 -13.12 2.48
C ILE A 179 10.38 -12.53 3.73
N LEU A 180 9.21 -13.05 4.13
CA LEU A 180 8.50 -12.63 5.33
C LEU A 180 9.35 -12.80 6.60
N ASP A 181 10.12 -13.90 6.70
CA ASP A 181 11.07 -14.11 7.79
C ASP A 181 12.12 -12.98 7.86
N CYS A 182 12.66 -12.53 6.71
CA CYS A 182 13.57 -11.38 6.67
C CYS A 182 12.90 -10.07 7.11
N PHE A 183 11.64 -9.88 6.77
CA PHE A 183 10.85 -8.73 7.24
C PHE A 183 10.55 -8.81 8.75
N GLU A 184 10.36 -10.01 9.29
CA GLU A 184 10.23 -10.23 10.73
C GLU A 184 11.51 -9.87 11.47
N GLU A 185 12.66 -10.35 10.99
CA GLU A 185 13.98 -9.99 11.55
C GLU A 185 14.22 -8.47 11.51
N ALA A 186 13.75 -7.80 10.44
CA ALA A 186 13.85 -6.36 10.29
C ALA A 186 12.84 -5.57 11.14
N GLY A 187 11.79 -6.20 11.66
CA GLY A 187 10.71 -5.54 12.39
C GLY A 187 9.79 -4.69 11.50
N VAL A 188 9.68 -5.00 10.21
CA VAL A 188 8.94 -4.24 9.19
C VAL A 188 7.77 -5.07 8.67
N ASP A 189 6.59 -4.48 8.56
CA ASP A 189 5.43 -5.13 7.97
C ASP A 189 5.53 -5.09 6.44
N LEU A 190 5.34 -6.24 5.77
CA LEU A 190 5.30 -6.35 4.32
C LEU A 190 3.85 -6.25 3.85
N CYS A 191 3.54 -5.15 3.19
CA CYS A 191 2.18 -4.76 2.82
C CYS A 191 1.92 -5.08 1.35
N TYR A 192 1.14 -6.12 1.12
CA TYR A 192 0.70 -6.49 -0.22
C TYR A 192 -0.43 -5.58 -0.68
N GLU A 193 -0.27 -4.96 -1.83
CA GLU A 193 -1.37 -4.26 -2.48
C GLU A 193 -2.35 -5.30 -3.06
N ILE A 194 -3.62 -5.16 -2.69
CA ILE A 194 -4.69 -6.04 -3.19
C ILE A 194 -5.11 -5.53 -4.57
N HIS A 195 -4.59 -6.21 -5.62
CA HIS A 195 -4.57 -5.65 -6.97
C HIS A 195 -5.00 -6.69 -8.03
N PRO A 196 -5.95 -6.37 -8.94
CA PRO A 196 -6.26 -7.21 -10.10
C PRO A 196 -5.03 -7.43 -10.97
N GLY A 197 -4.80 -8.69 -11.35
CA GLY A 197 -3.55 -9.08 -12.04
C GLY A 197 -2.59 -9.84 -11.13
N GLU A 198 -2.74 -9.67 -9.83
CA GLU A 198 -2.02 -10.37 -8.77
C GLU A 198 -2.79 -11.60 -8.27
N ASP A 199 -2.12 -12.54 -7.62
CA ASP A 199 -2.83 -13.63 -6.93
C ASP A 199 -3.59 -13.09 -5.70
N LEU A 200 -3.08 -12.04 -5.06
CA LEU A 200 -3.77 -11.34 -3.98
C LEU A 200 -4.58 -10.17 -4.56
N HIS A 201 -5.78 -10.45 -5.07
CA HIS A 201 -6.62 -9.45 -5.74
C HIS A 201 -7.92 -9.12 -5.00
N ASP A 202 -8.24 -9.87 -3.96
CA ASP A 202 -9.40 -9.66 -3.10
C ASP A 202 -9.16 -10.21 -1.69
N GLY A 203 -10.17 -10.09 -0.81
CA GLY A 203 -10.06 -10.60 0.55
C GLY A 203 -9.97 -12.13 0.63
N ALA A 204 -10.67 -12.85 -0.24
CA ALA A 204 -10.66 -14.30 -0.25
C ALA A 204 -9.30 -14.86 -0.65
N SER A 205 -8.65 -14.27 -1.64
CA SER A 205 -7.30 -14.66 -2.07
C SER A 205 -6.24 -14.30 -1.01
N PHE A 206 -6.40 -13.16 -0.33
CA PHE A 206 -5.53 -12.80 0.80
C PHE A 206 -5.67 -13.79 1.98
N GLU A 207 -6.89 -14.25 2.30
CA GLU A 207 -7.13 -15.25 3.34
C GLU A 207 -6.45 -16.60 2.97
N GLN A 208 -6.54 -17.05 1.72
CA GLN A 208 -5.85 -18.26 1.25
C GLN A 208 -4.31 -18.12 1.34
N PHE A 209 -3.80 -16.93 1.03
CA PHE A 209 -2.37 -16.65 1.19
C PHE A 209 -1.95 -16.68 2.67
N LEU A 210 -2.74 -16.09 3.57
CA LEU A 210 -2.46 -16.14 5.01
C LEU A 210 -2.36 -17.58 5.53
N GLU A 211 -3.25 -18.47 5.09
CA GLU A 211 -3.16 -19.90 5.41
C GLU A 211 -1.85 -20.50 4.86
N ALA A 212 -1.49 -20.18 3.60
CA ALA A 212 -0.28 -20.71 2.97
C ALA A 212 1.02 -20.24 3.63
N VAL A 213 1.02 -19.07 4.29
CA VAL A 213 2.16 -18.52 5.04
C VAL A 213 2.00 -18.67 6.56
N ASN A 214 1.14 -19.59 7.02
CA ASN A 214 0.89 -19.86 8.45
C ASN A 214 0.52 -18.61 9.25
N HIS A 215 -0.32 -17.73 8.68
CA HIS A 215 -0.72 -16.45 9.27
C HIS A 215 0.46 -15.57 9.72
N HIS A 216 1.55 -15.59 8.95
CA HIS A 216 2.77 -14.87 9.29
C HIS A 216 2.47 -13.43 9.75
N PRO A 217 3.04 -12.96 10.89
CA PRO A 217 2.67 -11.68 11.49
C PRO A 217 2.98 -10.48 10.58
N ARG A 218 4.01 -10.58 9.73
CA ARG A 218 4.44 -9.52 8.80
C ARG A 218 3.69 -9.50 7.48
N ALA A 219 2.83 -10.48 7.20
CA ALA A 219 1.94 -10.43 6.04
C ALA A 219 0.80 -9.43 6.29
N ALA A 220 0.91 -8.25 5.71
CA ALA A 220 0.01 -7.12 5.91
C ALA A 220 -0.60 -6.66 4.59
N ILE A 221 -1.49 -5.68 4.65
CA ILE A 221 -2.21 -5.13 3.50
C ILE A 221 -1.80 -3.67 3.29
N LEU A 222 -1.47 -3.33 2.04
CA LEU A 222 -1.59 -2.00 1.52
C LEU A 222 -3.02 -1.86 1.00
N TYR A 223 -3.81 -1.01 1.64
CA TYR A 223 -5.20 -0.76 1.27
C TYR A 223 -5.26 0.31 0.19
N ASP A 224 -5.69 -0.08 -1.00
CA ASP A 224 -6.05 0.81 -2.10
C ASP A 224 -7.52 0.58 -2.48
N PRO A 225 -8.41 1.55 -2.19
CA PRO A 225 -9.84 1.40 -2.47
C PRO A 225 -10.16 1.39 -3.97
N SER A 226 -9.29 1.93 -4.81
CA SER A 226 -9.54 2.06 -6.25
C SER A 226 -9.67 0.69 -6.93
N HIS A 227 -8.78 -0.23 -6.59
CA HIS A 227 -8.80 -1.59 -7.12
C HIS A 227 -10.03 -2.38 -6.68
N LEU A 228 -10.51 -2.12 -5.47
CA LEU A 228 -11.74 -2.74 -4.95
C LEU A 228 -12.99 -2.15 -5.64
N LEU A 229 -13.02 -0.82 -5.86
CA LEU A 229 -14.09 -0.18 -6.61
C LEU A 229 -14.17 -0.72 -8.05
N LEU A 230 -13.02 -0.86 -8.75
CA LEU A 230 -12.99 -1.40 -10.11
C LEU A 230 -13.50 -2.84 -10.19
N GLN A 231 -13.39 -3.61 -9.13
CA GLN A 231 -13.94 -4.96 -8.99
C GLN A 231 -15.39 -4.97 -8.48
N GLN A 232 -15.97 -3.78 -8.21
CA GLN A 232 -17.32 -3.63 -7.64
C GLN A 232 -17.46 -4.30 -6.26
N MET A 233 -16.41 -4.28 -5.46
CA MET A 233 -16.39 -4.77 -4.09
C MET A 233 -16.81 -3.68 -3.10
N ASP A 234 -17.27 -4.09 -1.92
CA ASP A 234 -17.49 -3.20 -0.77
C ASP A 234 -16.15 -2.82 -0.13
N TYR A 235 -15.52 -1.74 -0.65
CA TYR A 235 -14.24 -1.26 -0.16
C TYR A 235 -14.31 -0.70 1.27
N LEU A 236 -15.48 -0.25 1.75
CA LEU A 236 -15.66 0.19 3.13
C LEU A 236 -15.76 -1.00 4.10
N GLY A 237 -16.53 -2.02 3.75
CA GLY A 237 -16.61 -3.27 4.51
C GLY A 237 -15.29 -4.03 4.53
N PHE A 238 -14.42 -3.83 3.51
CA PHE A 238 -13.08 -4.38 3.49
C PHE A 238 -12.22 -3.84 4.66
N ILE A 239 -12.33 -2.54 4.99
CA ILE A 239 -11.64 -1.98 6.16
C ILE A 239 -12.16 -2.64 7.44
N ASP A 240 -13.47 -2.78 7.60
CA ASP A 240 -14.06 -3.40 8.80
C ASP A 240 -13.54 -4.82 9.02
N ARG A 241 -13.36 -5.57 7.93
CA ARG A 241 -12.92 -6.97 8.00
C ARG A 241 -11.41 -7.11 8.22
N TYR A 242 -10.59 -6.25 7.61
CA TYR A 242 -9.13 -6.43 7.53
C TYR A 242 -8.33 -5.35 8.24
N HIS A 243 -8.93 -4.43 9.01
CA HIS A 243 -8.23 -3.32 9.69
C HIS A 243 -7.02 -3.79 10.51
N GLN A 244 -7.06 -4.98 11.10
CA GLN A 244 -5.93 -5.54 11.86
C GLN A 244 -4.71 -5.88 10.99
N ARG A 245 -4.89 -6.02 9.69
CA ARG A 245 -3.82 -6.30 8.71
C ARG A 245 -3.47 -5.10 7.84
N ILE A 246 -4.30 -4.07 7.78
CA ILE A 246 -4.02 -2.85 7.03
C ILE A 246 -2.94 -2.05 7.76
N ARG A 247 -1.78 -1.85 7.10
CA ARG A 247 -0.64 -1.09 7.61
C ARG A 247 -0.25 0.07 6.71
N MET A 248 -0.68 0.05 5.46
CA MET A 248 -0.46 1.11 4.48
C MET A 248 -1.77 1.49 3.79
N PHE A 249 -1.85 2.74 3.32
CA PHE A 249 -3.02 3.27 2.65
C PHE A 249 -2.61 4.12 1.46
N HIS A 250 -3.02 3.72 0.26
CA HIS A 250 -2.98 4.54 -0.93
C HIS A 250 -4.28 5.32 -1.11
N VAL A 251 -4.17 6.63 -1.20
CA VAL A 251 -5.27 7.52 -1.55
C VAL A 251 -5.28 7.62 -3.07
N LYS A 252 -6.07 6.78 -3.71
CA LYS A 252 -6.18 6.65 -5.16
C LYS A 252 -7.64 6.57 -5.55
N ASP A 253 -8.07 7.46 -6.43
CA ASP A 253 -9.47 7.56 -6.82
C ASP A 253 -9.75 6.79 -8.11
N ALA A 254 -10.99 6.37 -8.25
CA ALA A 254 -11.47 5.62 -9.40
C ALA A 254 -12.95 5.89 -9.64
N GLU A 255 -13.42 5.60 -10.84
CA GLU A 255 -14.84 5.56 -11.17
C GLU A 255 -15.18 4.26 -11.88
N PHE A 256 -16.42 3.81 -11.67
CA PHE A 256 -17.00 2.72 -12.43
C PHE A 256 -18.34 3.16 -13.02
N ARG A 257 -18.40 3.22 -14.34
CA ARG A 257 -19.60 3.62 -15.11
C ARG A 257 -20.12 2.42 -15.86
N PRO A 258 -21.01 1.62 -15.26
CA PRO A 258 -21.57 0.46 -15.93
C PRO A 258 -22.34 0.90 -17.17
N ASP A 259 -22.14 0.19 -18.27
CA ASP A 259 -22.89 0.40 -19.51
C ASP A 259 -23.41 -0.94 -20.08
N ALA A 260 -24.11 -0.87 -21.22
CA ALA A 260 -24.64 -2.07 -21.86
C ALA A 260 -23.60 -2.84 -22.70
N ARG A 261 -22.37 -2.33 -22.84
CA ARG A 261 -21.31 -2.90 -23.70
C ARG A 261 -20.28 -3.68 -22.93
N SER A 262 -19.92 -3.23 -21.73
CA SER A 262 -18.82 -3.81 -20.95
C SER A 262 -19.06 -3.70 -19.44
N GLY A 263 -18.46 -4.61 -18.69
CA GLY A 263 -18.52 -4.67 -17.23
C GLY A 263 -17.13 -4.64 -16.62
N VAL A 264 -16.96 -5.31 -15.48
CA VAL A 264 -15.69 -5.33 -14.69
C VAL A 264 -14.47 -5.75 -15.51
N TYR A 265 -14.63 -6.65 -16.47
CA TYR A 265 -13.53 -7.13 -17.32
C TYR A 265 -13.09 -6.10 -18.37
N GLY A 266 -13.85 -5.03 -18.60
CA GLY A 266 -13.48 -3.92 -19.48
C GLY A 266 -13.48 -4.19 -20.97
N GLY A 267 -13.83 -5.41 -21.46
CA GLY A 267 -13.97 -5.75 -22.89
C GLY A 267 -12.71 -5.54 -23.72
N TYR A 268 -11.51 -5.74 -23.15
CA TYR A 268 -10.20 -5.46 -23.78
C TYR A 268 -9.98 -4.00 -24.19
N GLN A 269 -10.75 -3.06 -23.60
CA GLN A 269 -10.63 -1.61 -23.89
C GLN A 269 -9.44 -1.01 -23.13
N GLY A 270 -8.90 0.09 -23.68
CA GLY A 270 -7.92 0.94 -23.00
C GLY A 270 -8.52 1.68 -21.78
N TRP A 271 -7.66 2.28 -20.99
CA TRP A 271 -8.08 2.93 -19.72
C TRP A 271 -9.12 4.04 -19.91
N VAL A 272 -9.08 4.77 -21.03
CA VAL A 272 -10.03 5.88 -21.31
C VAL A 272 -11.44 5.38 -21.60
N GLU A 273 -11.57 4.25 -22.32
CA GLU A 273 -12.85 3.75 -22.84
C GLU A 273 -13.52 2.72 -21.93
N ARG A 274 -12.75 2.08 -21.00
CA ARG A 274 -13.33 1.04 -20.14
C ARG A 274 -14.24 1.65 -19.06
N PRO A 275 -15.27 0.92 -18.57
CA PRO A 275 -16.20 1.44 -17.57
C PRO A 275 -15.53 1.70 -16.22
N GLY A 276 -14.61 0.82 -15.79
CA GLY A 276 -13.81 0.99 -14.57
C GLY A 276 -12.45 1.60 -14.90
N ARG A 277 -12.14 2.79 -14.35
CA ARG A 277 -10.89 3.49 -14.61
C ARG A 277 -10.43 4.37 -13.46
N PHE A 278 -9.13 4.60 -13.38
CA PHE A 278 -8.55 5.47 -12.36
C PHE A 278 -8.76 6.94 -12.67
N ARG A 279 -8.92 7.73 -11.60
CA ARG A 279 -9.18 9.15 -11.67
C ARG A 279 -8.29 9.90 -10.67
N SER A 280 -7.99 11.14 -10.99
CA SER A 280 -7.37 12.06 -10.03
C SER A 280 -8.28 12.26 -8.82
N LEU A 281 -7.68 12.53 -7.64
CA LEU A 281 -8.43 12.64 -6.39
C LEU A 281 -9.56 13.67 -6.46
N GLY A 282 -10.77 13.22 -6.16
CA GLY A 282 -12.00 14.01 -6.19
C GLY A 282 -12.72 14.02 -7.54
N ASP A 283 -12.14 13.45 -8.59
CA ASP A 283 -12.78 13.30 -9.90
C ASP A 283 -13.46 11.93 -10.06
N GLY A 284 -13.26 11.02 -9.10
CA GLY A 284 -13.82 9.67 -9.09
C GLY A 284 -15.08 9.54 -8.23
N GLN A 285 -15.29 8.34 -7.71
CA GLN A 285 -16.51 7.95 -6.98
C GLN A 285 -16.22 7.41 -5.57
N ILE A 286 -14.96 7.39 -5.12
CA ILE A 286 -14.59 6.80 -3.84
C ILE A 286 -15.01 7.75 -2.70
N ASP A 287 -15.70 7.20 -1.69
CA ASP A 287 -16.06 7.93 -0.48
C ASP A 287 -14.90 8.00 0.51
N PHE A 288 -13.94 8.87 0.23
CA PHE A 288 -12.79 9.09 1.11
C PHE A 288 -13.19 9.59 2.50
N LYS A 289 -14.29 10.32 2.63
CA LYS A 289 -14.76 10.77 3.95
C LYS A 289 -15.07 9.59 4.86
N SER A 290 -15.76 8.57 4.35
CA SER A 290 -16.06 7.35 5.09
C SER A 290 -14.80 6.50 5.33
N ILE A 291 -13.87 6.43 4.36
CA ILE A 291 -12.59 5.72 4.51
C ILE A 291 -11.78 6.32 5.66
N PHE A 292 -11.55 7.64 5.65
CA PHE A 292 -10.77 8.31 6.69
C PHE A 292 -11.44 8.16 8.07
N SER A 293 -12.78 8.18 8.14
CA SER A 293 -13.52 7.94 9.38
C SER A 293 -13.28 6.54 9.92
N LYS A 294 -13.35 5.51 9.07
CA LYS A 294 -13.09 4.11 9.47
C LYS A 294 -11.63 3.90 9.88
N LEU A 295 -10.67 4.42 9.13
CA LEU A 295 -9.25 4.33 9.49
C LEU A 295 -8.97 5.01 10.84
N CYS A 296 -9.60 6.16 11.11
CA CYS A 296 -9.54 6.83 12.41
C CYS A 296 -10.20 5.98 13.52
N GLN A 297 -11.35 5.36 13.25
CA GLN A 297 -12.05 4.48 14.19
C GLN A 297 -11.19 3.30 14.63
N TYR A 298 -10.42 2.71 13.70
CA TYR A 298 -9.56 1.55 13.95
C TYR A 298 -8.12 1.91 14.31
N ASP A 299 -7.86 3.17 14.67
CA ASP A 299 -6.53 3.64 15.11
C ASP A 299 -5.41 3.38 14.10
N PHE A 300 -5.71 3.45 12.79
CA PHE A 300 -4.70 3.36 11.76
C PHE A 300 -3.68 4.49 11.94
N ASN A 301 -2.40 4.15 12.01
CA ASN A 301 -1.30 5.08 12.31
C ASN A 301 -0.26 5.21 11.17
N GLY A 302 -0.57 4.67 9.99
CA GLY A 302 0.25 4.80 8.78
C GLY A 302 0.07 6.15 8.08
N TRP A 303 0.58 6.25 6.86
CA TRP A 303 0.49 7.43 6.02
C TRP A 303 -0.69 7.33 5.04
N ALA A 304 -1.34 8.46 4.78
CA ALA A 304 -2.24 8.65 3.64
C ALA A 304 -1.38 9.10 2.46
N VAL A 305 -1.07 8.17 1.55
CA VAL A 305 -0.14 8.38 0.45
C VAL A 305 -0.93 8.50 -0.86
N LEU A 306 -0.83 9.65 -1.54
CA LEU A 306 -1.33 9.76 -2.91
C LEU A 306 -0.59 8.75 -3.79
N GLU A 307 -1.33 7.85 -4.43
CA GLU A 307 -0.90 7.18 -5.63
C GLU A 307 -1.65 7.79 -6.82
N TRP A 308 -0.94 8.55 -7.63
CA TRP A 308 -1.58 9.22 -8.75
C TRP A 308 -1.58 8.30 -9.97
N GLU A 309 -2.79 7.94 -10.42
CA GLU A 309 -3.04 7.33 -11.72
C GLU A 309 -4.34 7.92 -12.28
N CYS A 310 -4.27 8.56 -13.41
CA CYS A 310 -5.46 9.10 -14.07
C CYS A 310 -5.32 8.97 -15.57
N CYS A 311 -6.34 8.43 -16.21
CA CYS A 311 -6.35 8.30 -17.68
C CYS A 311 -6.69 9.60 -18.43
N LEU A 312 -7.02 10.69 -17.73
CA LEU A 312 -7.53 11.94 -18.34
C LEU A 312 -6.75 13.18 -17.90
N LYS A 313 -6.38 13.30 -16.62
CA LYS A 313 -5.73 14.51 -16.08
C LYS A 313 -4.22 14.38 -16.15
N ASP A 314 -3.54 15.49 -16.31
CA ASP A 314 -2.07 15.58 -16.23
C ASP A 314 -1.56 15.29 -14.82
N SER A 315 -0.40 14.62 -14.72
CA SER A 315 0.17 14.17 -13.45
C SER A 315 0.58 15.33 -12.52
N ALA A 316 1.14 16.41 -13.07
CA ALA A 316 1.56 17.56 -12.29
C ALA A 316 0.34 18.28 -11.68
N GLN A 317 -0.75 18.42 -12.47
CA GLN A 317 -2.00 18.97 -11.95
C GLN A 317 -2.59 18.07 -10.87
N GLY A 318 -2.63 16.75 -11.08
CA GLY A 318 -3.15 15.80 -10.09
C GLY A 318 -2.35 15.80 -8.79
N ALA A 319 -1.02 15.89 -8.86
CA ALA A 319 -0.17 16.01 -7.71
C ALA A 319 -0.41 17.33 -6.94
N ALA A 320 -0.53 18.45 -7.63
CA ALA A 320 -0.78 19.75 -7.01
C ALA A 320 -2.12 19.81 -6.25
N GLU A 321 -3.14 19.11 -6.74
CA GLU A 321 -4.46 19.02 -6.09
C GLU A 321 -4.48 18.01 -4.93
N GLY A 322 -3.63 16.99 -4.98
CA GLY A 322 -3.69 15.80 -4.12
C GLY A 322 -3.38 16.07 -2.65
N ALA A 323 -2.34 16.85 -2.33
CA ALA A 323 -1.97 17.15 -0.95
C ALA A 323 -3.11 17.85 -0.20
N ALA A 324 -3.68 18.89 -0.81
CA ALA A 324 -4.81 19.63 -0.23
C ALA A 324 -6.07 18.78 -0.12
N PHE A 325 -6.29 17.84 -1.06
CA PHE A 325 -7.39 16.88 -0.98
C PHE A 325 -7.24 15.98 0.25
N ILE A 326 -6.08 15.35 0.44
CA ILE A 326 -5.81 14.49 1.59
C ILE A 326 -5.96 15.28 2.89
N GLU A 327 -5.37 16.47 2.98
CA GLU A 327 -5.38 17.29 4.20
C GLU A 327 -6.81 17.66 4.65
N ARG A 328 -7.74 17.92 3.71
CA ARG A 328 -9.15 18.16 4.01
C ARG A 328 -9.89 16.94 4.59
N HIS A 329 -9.40 15.72 4.34
CA HIS A 329 -10.00 14.49 4.85
C HIS A 329 -9.36 14.01 6.17
N MET A 330 -8.22 14.57 6.57
CA MET A 330 -7.54 14.22 7.81
C MET A 330 -8.43 14.52 9.03
N ILE A 331 -8.58 13.51 9.90
CA ILE A 331 -9.41 13.60 11.11
C ILE A 331 -8.50 13.72 12.33
N ARG A 332 -8.74 14.71 13.15
CA ARG A 332 -8.17 14.79 14.50
C ARG A 332 -9.05 14.00 15.44
N LYS A 333 -8.53 12.87 15.95
CA LYS A 333 -9.26 12.04 16.89
C LYS A 333 -9.55 12.84 18.17
N THR A 334 -10.80 12.79 18.63
CA THR A 334 -11.16 13.42 19.90
C THR A 334 -10.55 12.66 21.08
N ALA A 335 -10.06 13.40 22.07
CA ALA A 335 -9.56 12.83 23.33
C ALA A 335 -10.68 12.64 24.37
N LYS A 336 -11.87 13.20 24.10
CA LYS A 336 -13.02 13.18 25.03
C LYS A 336 -14.28 12.77 24.30
N ALA A 337 -15.11 11.95 24.93
CA ALA A 337 -16.46 11.73 24.46
C ALA A 337 -17.27 13.04 24.57
N PHE A 338 -18.28 13.22 23.71
CA PHE A 338 -19.09 14.46 23.67
C PHE A 338 -19.90 14.69 24.95
N ASP A 339 -20.15 13.62 25.73
CA ASP A 339 -20.92 13.61 26.98
C ASP A 339 -20.06 13.47 28.24
N ASP A 340 -18.74 13.55 28.15
CA ASP A 340 -17.81 13.48 29.30
C ASP A 340 -18.13 14.53 30.39
N PHE A 341 -18.79 15.65 30.03
CA PHE A 341 -19.23 16.67 31.00
C PHE A 341 -20.33 16.14 31.92
N ALA A 342 -21.05 15.09 31.52
CA ALA A 342 -22.11 14.43 32.31
C ALA A 342 -21.58 13.19 33.06
N GLY A 343 -20.26 12.95 32.96
CA GLY A 343 -19.62 11.75 33.52
C GLY A 343 -19.81 11.66 35.03
N VAL A 344 -20.36 10.54 35.47
CA VAL A 344 -20.45 10.16 36.86
C VAL A 344 -19.26 9.25 37.16
N SER A 345 -18.51 9.54 38.22
CA SER A 345 -17.48 8.60 38.72
C SER A 345 -18.17 7.27 39.10
N ALA A 346 -17.90 6.23 38.33
CA ALA A 346 -18.51 4.92 38.53
C ALA A 346 -17.55 4.01 39.31
N ASP A 347 -17.93 3.65 40.53
CA ASP A 347 -17.41 2.49 41.21
C ASP A 347 -18.44 1.33 41.19
N ALA A 348 -18.02 0.12 41.57
CA ALA A 348 -18.88 -1.05 41.55
C ALA A 348 -20.15 -0.88 42.40
N ALA A 349 -20.07 -0.19 43.52
CA ALA A 349 -21.20 0.07 44.41
C ALA A 349 -22.19 1.08 43.78
N SER A 350 -21.69 2.11 43.14
CA SER A 350 -22.51 3.04 42.36
C SER A 350 -23.22 2.37 41.20
N ASN A 351 -22.55 1.49 40.47
CA ASN A 351 -23.14 0.71 39.40
C ASN A 351 -24.26 -0.20 39.89
N ARG A 352 -24.06 -0.89 41.03
CA ARG A 352 -25.11 -1.70 41.64
C ARG A 352 -26.33 -0.87 42.03
N ARG A 353 -26.13 0.31 42.65
CA ARG A 353 -27.23 1.24 42.98
C ARG A 353 -27.99 1.73 41.77
N LEU A 354 -27.28 2.12 40.70
CA LEU A 354 -27.88 2.56 39.44
C LEU A 354 -28.72 1.45 38.77
N LEU A 355 -28.30 0.19 38.93
CA LEU A 355 -29.03 -0.97 38.44
C LEU A 355 -30.16 -1.41 39.37
N GLY A 356 -30.38 -0.76 40.52
CA GLY A 356 -31.38 -1.13 41.49
C GLY A 356 -31.06 -2.46 42.25
N LEU A 357 -29.79 -2.85 42.26
CA LEU A 357 -29.34 -4.07 42.96
C LEU A 357 -29.06 -3.71 44.41
N THR A 358 -29.76 -4.39 45.36
CA THR A 358 -29.47 -4.28 46.78
C THR A 358 -28.19 -5.03 47.11
N ASP A 359 -27.41 -4.51 48.06
CA ASP A 359 -26.33 -5.31 48.69
C ASP A 359 -26.98 -6.35 49.60
N ASP A 360 -26.84 -7.63 49.23
CA ASP A 360 -27.19 -8.74 50.11
C ASP A 360 -26.07 -8.96 51.15
#